data_c655db3cd11c777efc99580af7025aa0
#
_entry.id   c655db3cd11c777efc99580af7025aa0
#
_cell.length_a   1.000
_cell.length_b   1.000
_cell.length_c   1.000
_cell.angle_alpha   90.00
_cell.angle_beta   90.00
_cell.angle_gamma   90.00
#
_symmetry.space_group_name_H-M   'P 1'
#
loop_
_entity.id
_entity.type
_entity.pdbx_description
1 polymer ?
#
loop_
_entity_poly.entity_id
_entity_poly.type
_entity_poly.pdbx_seq_one_letter_code
_entity_poly.pdbx_strand_id
1 'polypeptide(L)'
;MANIKSAKKRIGVIEKKTALNRVRKSQIKTAIRRFEDAVAAGNREDAVAKFQYAQKRIYQVASKGTIHKNAAARKVAKLAQKLNGMNA
;
A
#
# COMPACT_ATOMS: atom_id res chain seq x y z
N MET A 1 -6.80 -38.14 -13.28
CA MET A 1 -6.03 -37.46 -14.35
C MET A 1 -6.48 -36.02 -14.58
N ALA A 2 -7.80 -35.76 -14.54
CA ALA A 2 -8.30 -34.37 -14.60
C ALA A 2 -7.76 -33.47 -13.50
N ASN A 3 -7.47 -34.04 -12.32
CA ASN A 3 -6.98 -33.31 -11.15
C ASN A 3 -5.59 -32.71 -11.34
N ILE A 4 -4.74 -33.28 -12.19
CA ILE A 4 -3.38 -32.77 -12.41
C ILE A 4 -3.42 -31.46 -13.20
N LYS A 5 -4.26 -31.38 -14.23
CA LYS A 5 -4.43 -30.15 -15.03
C LYS A 5 -5.05 -29.02 -14.18
N SER A 6 -6.04 -29.33 -13.34
CA SER A 6 -6.63 -28.37 -12.40
C SER A 6 -5.62 -27.87 -11.39
N ALA A 7 -4.76 -28.76 -10.85
CA ALA A 7 -3.73 -28.38 -9.88
C ALA A 7 -2.69 -27.43 -10.51
N LYS A 8 -2.23 -27.72 -11.73
CA LYS A 8 -1.30 -26.84 -12.45
C LYS A 8 -1.91 -25.46 -12.71
N LYS A 9 -3.18 -25.41 -13.08
CA LYS A 9 -3.89 -24.15 -13.30
C LYS A 9 -4.00 -23.32 -12.02
N ARG A 10 -4.29 -23.97 -10.89
CA ARG A 10 -4.34 -23.31 -9.57
C ARG A 10 -2.99 -22.75 -9.16
N ILE A 11 -1.92 -23.49 -9.35
CA ILE A 11 -0.56 -23.05 -9.02
C ILE A 11 -0.22 -21.78 -9.83
N GLY A 12 -0.50 -21.75 -11.13
CA GLY A 12 -0.29 -20.57 -11.95
C GLY A 12 -1.07 -19.37 -11.49
N VAL A 13 -2.33 -19.53 -11.08
CA VAL A 13 -3.17 -18.45 -10.54
C VAL A 13 -2.60 -17.93 -9.21
N ILE A 14 -2.16 -18.81 -8.33
CA ILE A 14 -1.57 -18.44 -7.04
C ILE A 14 -0.28 -17.65 -7.27
N GLU A 15 0.58 -18.07 -8.18
CA GLU A 15 1.82 -17.37 -8.51
C GLU A 15 1.56 -15.97 -9.05
N LYS A 16 0.58 -15.81 -9.93
CA LYS A 16 0.18 -14.50 -10.46
C LYS A 16 -0.34 -13.58 -9.37
N LYS A 17 -1.18 -14.08 -8.47
CA LYS A 17 -1.70 -13.31 -7.33
C LYS A 17 -0.58 -12.88 -6.40
N THR A 18 0.37 -13.77 -6.11
CA THR A 18 1.52 -13.47 -5.25
C THR A 18 2.37 -12.37 -5.85
N ALA A 19 2.65 -12.42 -7.17
CA ALA A 19 3.41 -11.40 -7.87
C ALA A 19 2.69 -10.03 -7.82
N LEU A 20 1.38 -10.01 -8.07
CA LEU A 20 0.58 -8.78 -8.00
C LEU A 20 0.57 -8.20 -6.58
N ASN A 21 0.41 -9.04 -5.56
CA ASN A 21 0.42 -8.60 -4.17
C ASN A 21 1.77 -8.01 -3.79
N ARG A 22 2.86 -8.59 -4.27
CA ARG A 22 4.22 -8.09 -4.04
C ARG A 22 4.41 -6.71 -4.66
N VAL A 23 3.96 -6.50 -5.89
CA VAL A 23 4.00 -5.21 -6.57
C VAL A 23 3.17 -4.17 -5.82
N ARG A 24 1.95 -4.52 -5.40
CA ARG A 24 1.06 -3.62 -4.65
C ARG A 24 1.68 -3.19 -3.32
N LYS A 25 2.28 -4.12 -2.59
CA LYS A 25 2.98 -3.83 -1.33
C LYS A 25 4.18 -2.91 -1.55
N SER A 26 4.94 -3.12 -2.62
CA SER A 26 6.06 -2.25 -3.00
C SER A 26 5.58 -0.84 -3.32
N GLN A 27 4.46 -0.70 -4.01
CA GLN A 27 3.87 0.60 -4.32
C GLN A 27 3.48 1.36 -3.05
N ILE A 28 2.92 0.66 -2.06
CA ILE A 28 2.59 1.25 -0.76
C ILE A 28 3.86 1.73 -0.05
N LYS A 29 4.88 0.91 0.02
CA LYS A 29 6.16 1.26 0.64
C LYS A 29 6.78 2.49 -0.01
N THR A 30 6.77 2.55 -1.33
CA THR A 30 7.30 3.69 -2.09
C THR A 30 6.51 4.95 -1.79
N ALA A 31 5.18 4.88 -1.77
CA ALA A 31 4.32 6.02 -1.46
C ALA A 31 4.56 6.54 -0.04
N ILE A 32 4.67 5.65 0.92
CA ILE A 32 4.97 5.99 2.33
C ILE A 32 6.34 6.65 2.45
N ARG A 33 7.35 6.08 1.79
CA ARG A 33 8.71 6.62 1.81
C ARG A 33 8.77 8.04 1.25
N ARG A 34 8.09 8.28 0.12
CA ARG A 34 8.01 9.61 -0.47
C ARG A 34 7.34 10.61 0.47
N PHE A 35 6.29 10.18 1.16
CA PHE A 35 5.63 10.99 2.17
C PHE A 35 6.58 11.31 3.33
N GLU A 36 7.28 10.31 3.85
CA GLU A 36 8.22 10.50 4.94
C GLU A 36 9.38 11.42 4.54
N ASP A 37 9.87 11.31 3.31
CA ASP A 37 10.91 12.20 2.78
C ASP A 37 10.42 13.64 2.72
N ALA A 38 9.17 13.87 2.31
CA ALA A 38 8.57 15.20 2.30
C ALA A 38 8.41 15.79 3.70
N VAL A 39 8.04 14.95 4.68
CA VAL A 39 7.95 15.35 6.08
C VAL A 39 9.34 15.71 6.61
N ALA A 40 10.35 14.91 6.33
CA ALA A 40 11.73 15.17 6.75
C ALA A 40 12.30 16.43 6.13
N ALA A 41 11.90 16.75 4.88
CA ALA A 41 12.31 17.97 4.20
C ALA A 41 11.59 19.23 4.74
N GLY A 42 10.55 19.04 5.56
CA GLY A 42 9.78 20.17 6.12
C GLY A 42 8.84 20.83 5.12
N ASN A 43 8.61 20.24 3.96
CA ASN A 43 7.71 20.77 2.95
C ASN A 43 6.29 20.25 3.17
N ARG A 44 5.48 21.05 3.86
CA ARG A 44 4.12 20.65 4.23
C ARG A 44 3.21 20.46 3.03
N GLU A 45 3.27 21.34 2.03
CA GLU A 45 2.43 21.20 0.84
C GLU A 45 2.70 19.90 0.11
N ASP A 46 3.97 19.57 -0.06
CA ASP A 46 4.38 18.31 -0.68
C ASP A 46 3.98 17.12 0.19
N ALA A 47 4.13 17.24 1.52
CA ALA A 47 3.73 16.19 2.45
C ALA A 47 2.23 15.92 2.38
N VAL A 48 1.39 16.96 2.29
CA VAL A 48 -0.07 16.82 2.14
C VAL A 48 -0.39 16.08 0.84
N ALA A 49 0.23 16.48 -0.27
CA ALA A 49 0.01 15.84 -1.57
C ALA A 49 0.43 14.38 -1.54
N LYS A 50 1.60 14.07 -0.96
CA LYS A 50 2.10 12.69 -0.82
C LYS A 50 1.24 11.88 0.13
N PHE A 51 0.72 12.49 1.19
CA PHE A 51 -0.20 11.84 2.11
C PHE A 51 -1.49 11.42 1.40
N GLN A 52 -2.10 12.31 0.64
CA GLN A 52 -3.32 12.01 -0.11
C GLN A 52 -3.09 10.88 -1.11
N TYR A 53 -1.97 10.90 -1.81
CA TYR A 53 -1.60 9.83 -2.74
C TYR A 53 -1.42 8.49 -2.03
N ALA A 54 -0.67 8.48 -0.91
CA ALA A 54 -0.42 7.27 -0.13
C ALA A 54 -1.73 6.70 0.42
N GLN A 55 -2.60 7.55 0.97
CA GLN A 55 -3.91 7.16 1.48
C GLN A 55 -4.74 6.48 0.40
N LYS A 56 -4.84 7.11 -0.76
CA LYS A 56 -5.58 6.58 -1.91
C LYS A 56 -5.04 5.21 -2.32
N ARG A 57 -3.71 5.08 -2.42
CA ARG A 57 -3.06 3.84 -2.84
C ARG A 57 -3.28 2.71 -1.83
N ILE A 58 -3.16 3.03 -0.54
CA ILE A 58 -3.37 2.05 0.55
C ILE A 58 -4.80 1.51 0.50
N TYR A 59 -5.81 2.38 0.36
CA TYR A 59 -7.19 1.93 0.29
C TYR A 59 -7.52 1.20 -1.01
N GLN A 60 -6.93 1.57 -2.14
CA GLN A 60 -7.08 0.83 -3.39
C GLN A 60 -6.56 -0.61 -3.25
N VAL A 61 -5.40 -0.77 -2.64
CA VAL A 61 -4.79 -2.09 -2.42
C VAL A 61 -5.62 -2.91 -1.44
N ALA A 62 -6.16 -2.28 -0.39
CA ALA A 62 -7.05 -2.94 0.56
C ALA A 62 -8.34 -3.42 -0.12
N SER A 63 -8.92 -2.63 -1.01
CA SER A 63 -10.14 -3.01 -1.73
C SER A 63 -9.92 -4.21 -2.64
N LYS A 64 -8.70 -4.45 -3.08
CA LYS A 64 -8.33 -5.62 -3.89
C LYS A 64 -7.95 -6.84 -3.05
N GLY A 65 -8.01 -6.72 -1.72
CA GLY A 65 -7.76 -7.84 -0.80
C GLY A 65 -6.29 -8.14 -0.52
N THR A 66 -5.35 -7.32 -1.00
CA THR A 66 -3.92 -7.52 -0.74
C THR A 66 -3.58 -7.28 0.74
N ILE A 67 -4.23 -6.29 1.35
CA ILE A 67 -4.13 -6.04 2.79
C ILE A 67 -5.54 -5.89 3.36
N HIS A 68 -5.69 -6.18 4.64
CA HIS A 68 -6.96 -6.03 5.33
C HIS A 68 -7.28 -4.54 5.54
N LYS A 69 -8.57 -4.18 5.49
CA LYS A 69 -9.01 -2.79 5.69
C LYS A 69 -8.54 -2.20 7.02
N ASN A 70 -8.46 -3.01 8.08
CA ASN A 70 -7.98 -2.55 9.38
C ASN A 70 -6.48 -2.20 9.33
N ALA A 71 -5.68 -3.00 8.62
CA ALA A 71 -4.26 -2.70 8.41
C ALA A 71 -4.09 -1.42 7.60
N ALA A 72 -4.93 -1.22 6.58
CA ALA A 72 -4.93 0.01 5.77
C ALA A 72 -5.22 1.23 6.65
N ALA A 73 -6.27 1.15 7.48
CA ALA A 73 -6.65 2.24 8.38
C ALA A 73 -5.52 2.59 9.36
N ARG A 74 -4.84 1.58 9.91
CA ARG A 74 -3.71 1.80 10.82
C ARG A 74 -2.54 2.50 10.12
N LYS A 75 -2.21 2.10 8.88
CA LYS A 75 -1.15 2.74 8.11
C LYS A 75 -1.48 4.21 7.83
N VAL A 76 -2.70 4.49 7.41
CA VAL A 76 -3.15 5.86 7.14
C VAL A 76 -3.13 6.69 8.43
N ALA A 77 -3.57 6.14 9.55
CA ALA A 77 -3.56 6.83 10.84
C ALA A 77 -2.14 7.22 11.26
N LYS A 78 -1.16 6.33 11.08
CA LYS A 78 0.25 6.64 11.36
C LYS A 78 0.77 7.77 10.49
N LEU A 79 0.44 7.78 9.21
CA LEU A 79 0.84 8.84 8.28
C LEU A 79 0.18 10.16 8.66
N ALA A 80 -1.10 10.14 9.04
CA ALA A 80 -1.82 11.33 9.51
C ALA A 80 -1.18 11.93 10.76
N GLN A 81 -0.74 11.10 11.70
CA GLN A 81 -0.04 11.57 12.91
C GLN A 81 1.26 12.26 12.55
N LYS A 82 2.03 11.72 11.60
CA LYS A 82 3.28 12.35 11.14
C LYS A 82 3.01 13.69 10.47
N LEU A 83 1.97 13.75 9.65
CA LEU A 83 1.58 15.01 8.98
C LEU A 83 1.16 16.06 10.00
N ASN A 84 0.35 15.69 10.98
CA ASN A 84 -0.09 16.60 12.05
C ASN A 84 1.09 17.09 12.89
N GLY A 85 2.10 16.26 13.10
CA GLY A 85 3.33 16.63 13.80
C GLY A 85 4.10 17.75 13.12
N MET A 86 3.97 17.91 11.81
CA MET A 86 4.63 19.00 11.09
C MET A 86 4.04 20.37 11.44
N ASN A 87 2.87 20.43 12.03
CA ASN A 87 2.18 21.66 12.40
C ASN A 87 2.58 22.16 13.79
N ALA A 88 3.24 21.31 14.54
CA ALA A 88 3.74 21.67 15.85
C ALA A 88 5.10 22.34 15.75
#